data_8ad0ab242b0c61223240b776bfdb7cea
#
_entry.id   8ad0ab242b0c61223240b776bfdb7cea
#
_cell.length_a   1.000
_cell.length_b   1.000
_cell.length_c   1.000
_cell.angle_alpha   90.00
_cell.angle_beta   90.00
_cell.angle_gamma   90.00
#
_symmetry.space_group_name_H-M   'P 1'
#
loop_
_entity.id
_entity.type
_entity.pdbx_description
1 polymer ?
#
loop_
_entity_poly.entity_id
_entity_poly.type
_entity_poly.pdbx_seq_one_letter_code
_entity_poly.pdbx_strand_id
1 'polypeptide(L)'
;MNHPLLSDDSIRLYNLYPRLLGSMSKWTEHLDRIRDMGFNSVWVNPFHYPGFSGSLYSPKDYYKFNPLFIENDSAKSPSEQLRDFISACHKRGLLFVMDLVINHTAFDCTLVDEHPDWFKRDEQGQIVHPGAMHDGKWVAWGDLVEVDNLESKDRENLWLFWWKMMSHYIEMGVDGFRCDMAYQVPGDLWEYLMTKARGQKPGCLFLAESLGCDFKPVKILAG
;
A
#
# COMPACT_ATOMS: atom_id res chain seq x y z
N MET A 1 9.59 8.14 22.41
CA MET A 1 10.76 7.23 22.36
C MET A 1 11.26 7.27 20.93
N ASN A 2 12.50 7.69 20.70
CA ASN A 2 13.07 7.66 19.35
C ASN A 2 13.12 6.20 18.88
N HIS A 3 12.64 5.91 17.69
CA HIS A 3 12.80 4.59 17.07
C HIS A 3 14.32 4.37 16.90
N PRO A 4 14.92 3.31 17.46
CA PRO A 4 16.38 3.15 17.52
C PRO A 4 17.05 3.06 16.14
N LEU A 5 16.26 2.97 15.07
CA LEU A 5 16.74 2.89 13.68
C LEU A 5 16.74 4.24 12.93
N LEU A 6 16.25 5.32 13.57
CA LEU A 6 16.11 6.64 12.92
C LEU A 6 17.12 7.67 13.46
N SER A 7 18.12 7.28 14.24
CA SER A 7 19.21 8.18 14.64
C SER A 7 20.14 8.42 13.44
N ASP A 8 20.02 9.56 12.83
CA ASP A 8 20.91 10.19 11.81
C ASP A 8 21.05 9.53 10.42
N ASP A 9 20.44 8.37 10.15
CA ASP A 9 20.58 7.73 8.85
C ASP A 9 19.39 7.99 7.93
N SER A 10 19.68 8.53 6.77
CA SER A 10 18.71 8.62 5.66
C SER A 10 18.13 7.25 5.33
N ILE A 11 16.84 7.19 4.99
CA ILE A 11 16.17 5.95 4.56
C ILE A 11 16.85 5.45 3.28
N ARG A 12 17.33 4.21 3.33
CA ARG A 12 17.85 3.44 2.19
C ARG A 12 16.93 2.26 1.95
N LEU A 13 16.04 2.43 0.98
CA LEU A 13 14.93 1.52 0.75
C LEU A 13 15.26 0.50 -0.34
N TYR A 14 15.15 -0.79 -0.05
CA TYR A 14 15.21 -1.87 -1.00
C TYR A 14 13.81 -2.27 -1.45
N ASN A 15 13.51 -2.24 -2.74
CA ASN A 15 12.26 -2.80 -3.26
C ASN A 15 12.40 -4.31 -3.43
N LEU A 16 11.62 -5.06 -2.66
CA LEU A 16 11.49 -6.50 -2.78
C LEU A 16 10.23 -6.81 -3.59
N TYR A 17 10.42 -7.27 -4.84
CA TYR A 17 9.30 -7.61 -5.71
C TYR A 17 8.83 -9.06 -5.46
N PRO A 18 7.67 -9.27 -4.81
CA PRO A 18 7.30 -10.55 -4.23
C PRO A 18 7.05 -11.66 -5.27
N ARG A 19 6.63 -11.33 -6.48
CA ARG A 19 6.40 -12.32 -7.55
C ARG A 19 7.66 -13.07 -7.99
N LEU A 20 8.84 -12.45 -7.84
CA LEU A 20 10.10 -13.11 -8.18
C LEU A 20 10.51 -14.16 -7.14
N LEU A 21 9.97 -14.06 -5.93
CA LEU A 21 10.44 -14.84 -4.78
C LEU A 21 9.42 -15.91 -4.32
N GLY A 22 8.13 -15.73 -4.61
CA GLY A 22 7.08 -16.64 -4.15
C GLY A 22 6.66 -16.36 -2.71
N SER A 23 6.64 -17.40 -1.84
CA SER A 23 6.10 -17.29 -0.48
C SER A 23 6.90 -16.35 0.45
N MET A 24 6.23 -15.85 1.49
CA MET A 24 6.81 -14.92 2.48
C MET A 24 8.03 -15.52 3.21
N SER A 25 8.09 -16.82 3.40
CA SER A 25 9.27 -17.48 3.97
C SER A 25 10.50 -17.29 3.09
N LYS A 26 10.35 -17.40 1.76
CA LYS A 26 11.43 -17.16 0.80
C LYS A 26 11.87 -15.70 0.76
N TRP A 27 10.97 -14.73 1.02
CA TRP A 27 11.38 -13.33 1.16
C TRP A 27 12.40 -13.16 2.28
N THR A 28 12.24 -13.91 3.36
CA THR A 28 13.14 -13.87 4.52
C THR A 28 14.58 -14.24 4.17
N GLU A 29 14.78 -15.16 3.21
CA GLU A 29 16.11 -15.61 2.77
C GLU A 29 16.98 -14.49 2.16
N HIS A 30 16.33 -13.39 1.70
CA HIS A 30 17.01 -12.25 1.08
C HIS A 30 17.41 -11.15 2.05
N LEU A 31 16.91 -11.16 3.29
CA LEU A 31 17.06 -10.04 4.23
C LEU A 31 18.51 -9.78 4.65
N ASP A 32 19.31 -10.84 4.86
CA ASP A 32 20.72 -10.68 5.21
C ASP A 32 21.49 -10.01 4.08
N ARG A 33 21.29 -10.46 2.84
CA ARG A 33 21.88 -9.82 1.66
C ARG A 33 21.47 -8.34 1.53
N ILE A 34 20.20 -8.01 1.76
CA ILE A 34 19.67 -6.64 1.69
C ILE A 34 20.37 -5.77 2.73
N ARG A 35 20.47 -6.23 3.97
CA ARG A 35 21.20 -5.53 5.06
C ARG A 35 22.67 -5.34 4.69
N ASP A 36 23.34 -6.38 4.21
CA ASP A 36 24.79 -6.37 3.92
C ASP A 36 25.13 -5.45 2.72
N MET A 37 24.16 -5.17 1.84
CA MET A 37 24.26 -4.13 0.81
C MET A 37 24.10 -2.70 1.39
N GLY A 38 23.80 -2.54 2.69
CA GLY A 38 23.67 -1.25 3.36
C GLY A 38 22.28 -0.66 3.34
N PHE A 39 21.23 -1.38 2.93
CA PHE A 39 19.84 -0.94 3.07
C PHE A 39 19.38 -1.05 4.53
N ASN A 40 18.51 -0.14 4.96
CA ASN A 40 17.90 -0.14 6.29
C ASN A 40 16.38 -0.28 6.28
N SER A 41 15.80 -0.42 5.10
CA SER A 41 14.35 -0.57 4.91
C SER A 41 14.05 -1.48 3.72
N VAL A 42 12.98 -2.28 3.83
CA VAL A 42 12.47 -3.14 2.76
C VAL A 42 11.05 -2.72 2.43
N TRP A 43 10.82 -2.34 1.19
CA TRP A 43 9.49 -2.12 0.63
C TRP A 43 9.07 -3.33 -0.20
N VAL A 44 7.90 -3.89 0.13
CA VAL A 44 7.28 -4.97 -0.64
C VAL A 44 6.10 -4.42 -1.42
N ASN A 45 6.06 -4.68 -2.73
CA ASN A 45 4.91 -4.35 -3.58
C ASN A 45 3.63 -5.02 -3.07
N PRO A 46 2.43 -4.58 -3.49
CA PRO A 46 1.18 -5.05 -2.91
C PRO A 46 1.09 -6.57 -2.85
N PHE A 47 0.72 -7.09 -1.70
CA PHE A 47 0.60 -8.53 -1.42
C PHE A 47 -0.82 -8.94 -1.04
N HIS A 48 -1.77 -8.02 -1.14
CA HIS A 48 -3.18 -8.28 -0.92
C HIS A 48 -3.77 -9.26 -1.93
N TYR A 49 -4.94 -9.81 -1.64
CA TYR A 49 -5.66 -10.66 -2.54
C TYR A 49 -6.07 -9.86 -3.80
N PRO A 50 -5.62 -10.25 -4.99
CA PRO A 50 -5.83 -9.48 -6.22
C PRO A 50 -7.19 -9.76 -6.84
N GLY A 51 -7.64 -8.84 -7.69
CA GLY A 51 -8.77 -9.03 -8.58
C GLY A 51 -8.50 -10.01 -9.72
N PHE A 52 -9.47 -10.15 -10.61
CA PHE A 52 -9.45 -11.13 -11.71
C PHE A 52 -8.26 -10.97 -12.67
N SER A 53 -7.69 -9.76 -12.82
CA SER A 53 -6.50 -9.53 -13.65
C SER A 53 -5.23 -10.14 -13.04
N GLY A 54 -5.25 -10.41 -11.75
CA GLY A 54 -4.08 -10.87 -10.99
C GLY A 54 -3.00 -9.82 -10.82
N SER A 55 -3.21 -8.56 -11.21
CA SER A 55 -2.27 -7.46 -10.94
C SER A 55 -2.12 -7.28 -9.43
N LEU A 56 -0.88 -7.05 -8.96
CA LEU A 56 -0.63 -6.74 -7.56
C LEU A 56 -1.28 -5.40 -7.16
N TYR A 57 -1.36 -4.46 -8.10
CA TYR A 57 -1.97 -3.15 -7.92
C TYR A 57 -3.49 -3.15 -8.20
N SER A 58 -4.13 -4.32 -8.21
CA SER A 58 -5.57 -4.49 -8.33
C SER A 58 -6.10 -5.19 -7.07
N PRO A 59 -6.08 -4.53 -5.89
CA PRO A 59 -6.51 -5.17 -4.65
C PRO A 59 -8.02 -5.42 -4.65
N LYS A 60 -8.41 -6.68 -4.38
CA LYS A 60 -9.79 -7.10 -4.23
C LYS A 60 -10.21 -7.21 -2.77
N ASP A 61 -9.30 -7.63 -1.91
CA ASP A 61 -9.54 -7.76 -0.47
C ASP A 61 -8.28 -7.32 0.28
N TYR A 62 -8.40 -6.26 1.07
CA TYR A 62 -7.28 -5.66 1.81
C TYR A 62 -6.87 -6.43 3.06
N TYR A 63 -7.67 -7.42 3.50
CA TYR A 63 -7.40 -8.22 4.68
C TYR A 63 -7.01 -9.67 4.35
N LYS A 64 -7.09 -10.05 3.07
CA LYS A 64 -6.58 -11.33 2.57
C LYS A 64 -5.30 -11.13 1.76
N PHE A 65 -4.54 -12.19 1.67
CA PHE A 65 -3.25 -12.18 0.98
C PHE A 65 -3.32 -12.93 -0.34
N ASN A 66 -2.49 -12.52 -1.29
CA ASN A 66 -2.32 -13.21 -2.56
C ASN A 66 -1.83 -14.65 -2.31
N PRO A 67 -2.54 -15.67 -2.81
CA PRO A 67 -2.15 -17.08 -2.60
C PRO A 67 -0.74 -17.43 -3.07
N LEU A 68 -0.18 -16.67 -4.00
CA LEU A 68 1.20 -16.85 -4.47
C LEU A 68 2.25 -16.60 -3.38
N PHE A 69 1.88 -15.86 -2.33
CA PHE A 69 2.82 -15.40 -1.28
C PHE A 69 2.65 -16.15 0.04
N ILE A 70 1.74 -17.12 0.07
CA ILE A 70 1.40 -17.92 1.26
C ILE A 70 1.97 -19.32 1.12
N GLU A 71 2.48 -19.87 2.21
CA GLU A 71 2.77 -21.30 2.32
C GLU A 71 1.52 -22.04 2.79
N ASN A 72 0.87 -22.76 1.88
CA ASN A 72 -0.37 -23.47 2.16
C ASN A 72 -0.16 -24.66 3.13
N ASP A 73 1.03 -25.26 3.13
CA ASP A 73 1.38 -26.40 4.00
C ASP A 73 1.88 -25.94 5.39
N SER A 74 1.91 -24.64 5.64
CA SER A 74 2.30 -24.09 6.94
C SER A 74 1.19 -24.29 7.97
N ALA A 75 1.56 -24.61 9.20
CA ALA A 75 0.65 -24.58 10.34
C ALA A 75 0.23 -23.13 10.74
N LYS A 76 0.92 -22.11 10.20
CA LYS A 76 0.69 -20.71 10.49
C LYS A 76 -0.32 -20.11 9.50
N SER A 77 -1.24 -19.33 10.04
CA SER A 77 -2.14 -18.50 9.22
C SER A 77 -1.37 -17.51 8.33
N PRO A 78 -1.93 -17.03 7.23
CA PRO A 78 -1.30 -16.02 6.38
C PRO A 78 -0.85 -14.75 7.14
N SER A 79 -1.64 -14.31 8.10
CA SER A 79 -1.29 -13.16 8.96
C SER A 79 -0.10 -13.45 9.87
N GLU A 80 0.04 -14.66 10.38
CA GLU A 80 1.21 -15.09 11.16
C GLU A 80 2.45 -15.17 10.29
N GLN A 81 2.33 -15.65 9.05
CA GLN A 81 3.45 -15.68 8.09
C GLN A 81 3.97 -14.25 7.80
N LEU A 82 3.07 -13.27 7.61
CA LEU A 82 3.47 -11.88 7.44
C LEU A 82 4.12 -11.31 8.71
N ARG A 83 3.57 -11.57 9.90
CA ARG A 83 4.19 -11.15 11.18
C ARG A 83 5.59 -11.73 11.36
N ASP A 84 5.81 -12.97 10.97
CA ASP A 84 7.13 -13.61 11.02
C ASP A 84 8.12 -12.91 10.08
N PHE A 85 7.70 -12.58 8.87
CA PHE A 85 8.54 -11.83 7.93
C PHE A 85 8.89 -10.43 8.47
N ILE A 86 7.91 -9.69 8.99
CA ILE A 86 8.14 -8.39 9.61
C ILE A 86 9.10 -8.51 10.80
N SER A 87 8.89 -9.50 11.66
CA SER A 87 9.79 -9.80 12.78
C SER A 87 11.21 -10.14 12.31
N ALA A 88 11.35 -10.85 11.20
CA ALA A 88 12.65 -11.18 10.61
C ALA A 88 13.36 -9.93 10.05
N CYS A 89 12.62 -8.96 9.49
CA CYS A 89 13.15 -7.65 9.12
C CYS A 89 13.69 -6.93 10.35
N HIS A 90 12.87 -6.79 11.40
CA HIS A 90 13.22 -6.06 12.62
C HIS A 90 14.44 -6.66 13.33
N LYS A 91 14.56 -8.00 13.41
CA LYS A 91 15.73 -8.68 13.97
C LYS A 91 17.03 -8.36 13.25
N ARG A 92 16.97 -7.88 12.02
CA ARG A 92 18.11 -7.48 11.19
C ARG A 92 18.33 -5.98 11.13
N GLY A 93 17.52 -5.20 11.88
CA GLY A 93 17.56 -3.75 11.85
C GLY A 93 16.96 -3.15 10.57
N LEU A 94 16.10 -3.88 9.86
CA LEU A 94 15.41 -3.42 8.67
C LEU A 94 13.99 -2.98 9.02
N LEU A 95 13.58 -1.80 8.57
CA LEU A 95 12.19 -1.36 8.60
C LEU A 95 11.39 -2.08 7.50
N PHE A 96 10.13 -2.38 7.78
CA PHE A 96 9.22 -2.94 6.79
C PHE A 96 8.22 -1.89 6.31
N VAL A 97 8.23 -1.61 5.01
CA VAL A 97 7.33 -0.68 4.32
C VAL A 97 6.42 -1.48 3.40
N MET A 98 5.10 -1.33 3.56
CA MET A 98 4.14 -1.94 2.64
C MET A 98 3.63 -0.94 1.60
N ASP A 99 3.20 -1.46 0.46
CA ASP A 99 2.53 -0.66 -0.56
C ASP A 99 1.09 -0.38 -0.15
N LEU A 100 0.65 0.88 -0.26
CA LEU A 100 -0.67 1.35 0.10
C LEU A 100 -1.40 1.84 -1.15
N VAL A 101 -2.33 1.02 -1.65
CA VAL A 101 -3.16 1.31 -2.83
C VAL A 101 -4.55 1.70 -2.36
N ILE A 102 -4.86 3.00 -2.36
CA ILE A 102 -6.16 3.56 -1.93
C ILE A 102 -6.80 4.50 -2.95
N ASN A 103 -6.13 4.75 -4.07
CA ASN A 103 -6.68 5.54 -5.18
C ASN A 103 -7.66 4.71 -6.05
N HIS A 104 -7.48 3.41 -6.08
CA HIS A 104 -8.28 2.49 -6.88
C HIS A 104 -8.34 1.10 -6.22
N THR A 105 -9.29 0.29 -6.67
CA THR A 105 -9.40 -1.14 -6.33
C THR A 105 -9.54 -1.98 -7.58
N ALA A 106 -9.55 -3.31 -7.43
CA ALA A 106 -9.99 -4.21 -8.49
C ALA A 106 -11.45 -3.90 -8.88
N PHE A 107 -11.79 -4.08 -10.16
CA PHE A 107 -13.17 -3.95 -10.63
C PHE A 107 -14.11 -4.92 -9.92
N ASP A 108 -13.65 -6.13 -9.61
CA ASP A 108 -14.40 -7.17 -8.90
C ASP A 108 -14.19 -7.15 -7.38
N CYS A 109 -13.76 -6.02 -6.82
CA CYS A 109 -13.70 -5.80 -5.37
C CYS A 109 -15.11 -5.75 -4.78
N THR A 110 -15.36 -6.47 -3.68
CA THR A 110 -16.69 -6.50 -3.04
C THR A 110 -17.15 -5.13 -2.55
N LEU A 111 -16.22 -4.25 -2.21
CA LEU A 111 -16.52 -2.87 -1.81
C LEU A 111 -17.28 -2.08 -2.89
N VAL A 112 -17.13 -2.44 -4.17
CA VAL A 112 -17.84 -1.79 -5.29
C VAL A 112 -19.34 -1.96 -5.18
N ASP A 113 -19.77 -3.15 -4.76
CA ASP A 113 -21.19 -3.49 -4.57
C ASP A 113 -21.69 -3.10 -3.17
N GLU A 114 -20.86 -3.29 -2.14
CA GLU A 114 -21.20 -3.02 -0.74
C GLU A 114 -21.28 -1.51 -0.42
N HIS A 115 -20.42 -0.70 -1.08
CA HIS A 115 -20.28 0.73 -0.86
C HIS A 115 -20.20 1.50 -2.19
N PRO A 116 -21.26 1.49 -3.02
CA PRO A 116 -21.23 2.09 -4.36
C PRO A 116 -20.91 3.60 -4.36
N ASP A 117 -21.20 4.31 -3.27
CA ASP A 117 -20.90 5.73 -3.10
C ASP A 117 -19.41 6.02 -2.84
N TRP A 118 -18.58 4.99 -2.65
CA TRP A 118 -17.14 5.14 -2.48
C TRP A 118 -16.37 5.22 -3.80
N PHE A 119 -17.06 5.00 -4.93
CA PHE A 119 -16.43 4.89 -6.25
C PHE A 119 -16.92 5.99 -7.19
N LYS A 120 -16.00 6.53 -7.96
CA LYS A 120 -16.30 7.58 -8.95
C LYS A 120 -17.22 7.05 -10.04
N ARG A 121 -18.18 7.91 -10.42
CA ARG A 121 -19.06 7.68 -11.55
C ARG A 121 -19.01 8.90 -12.46
N ASP A 122 -19.12 8.64 -13.77
CA ASP A 122 -19.24 9.70 -14.76
C ASP A 122 -20.66 10.33 -14.76
N GLU A 123 -20.87 11.29 -15.64
CA GLU A 123 -22.17 11.98 -15.80
C GLU A 123 -23.30 11.03 -16.22
N GLN A 124 -22.98 9.87 -16.81
CA GLN A 124 -23.91 8.84 -17.22
C GLN A 124 -24.12 7.79 -16.12
N GLY A 125 -23.48 7.93 -14.97
CA GLY A 125 -23.56 7.01 -13.83
C GLY A 125 -22.69 5.75 -13.99
N GLN A 126 -21.83 5.67 -15.03
CA GLN A 126 -20.93 4.57 -15.22
C GLN A 126 -19.71 4.69 -14.29
N ILE A 127 -19.17 3.55 -13.87
CA ILE A 127 -17.94 3.50 -13.07
C ILE A 127 -16.78 4.10 -13.86
N VAL A 128 -15.98 4.93 -13.18
CA VAL A 128 -14.76 5.52 -13.74
C VAL A 128 -13.59 4.56 -13.54
N HIS A 129 -12.88 4.29 -14.61
CA HIS A 129 -11.63 3.53 -14.59
C HIS A 129 -10.43 4.49 -14.52
N PRO A 130 -9.47 4.29 -13.61
CA PRO A 130 -8.22 5.03 -13.64
C PRO A 130 -7.44 4.70 -14.91
N GLY A 131 -6.48 5.52 -15.26
CA GLY A 131 -5.69 5.33 -16.47
C GLY A 131 -4.49 6.26 -16.49
N ALA A 132 -3.73 6.20 -17.60
CA ALA A 132 -2.60 7.07 -17.84
C ALA A 132 -2.51 7.48 -19.32
N MET A 133 -1.79 8.56 -19.56
CA MET A 133 -1.42 8.95 -20.94
C MET A 133 -0.33 8.03 -21.45
N HIS A 134 -0.56 7.37 -22.57
CA HIS A 134 0.41 6.58 -23.29
C HIS A 134 0.45 7.01 -24.76
N ASP A 135 1.59 7.44 -25.24
CA ASP A 135 1.78 7.98 -26.61
C ASP A 135 0.71 9.04 -27.00
N GLY A 136 0.41 9.95 -26.08
CA GLY A 136 -0.56 11.03 -26.30
C GLY A 136 -2.02 10.60 -26.31
N LYS A 137 -2.34 9.37 -25.93
CA LYS A 137 -3.69 8.84 -25.79
C LYS A 137 -3.96 8.41 -24.35
N TRP A 138 -5.16 8.67 -23.88
CA TRP A 138 -5.62 8.13 -22.61
C TRP A 138 -5.87 6.63 -22.73
N VAL A 139 -5.24 5.85 -21.86
CA VAL A 139 -5.46 4.40 -21.74
C VAL A 139 -6.09 4.12 -20.37
N ALA A 140 -7.36 3.74 -20.37
CA ALA A 140 -8.06 3.35 -19.15
C ALA A 140 -7.68 1.90 -18.78
N TRP A 141 -7.51 1.65 -17.47
CA TRP A 141 -7.24 0.32 -16.92
C TRP A 141 -8.55 -0.33 -16.50
N GLY A 142 -9.15 -1.11 -17.39
CA GLY A 142 -10.50 -1.66 -17.24
C GLY A 142 -10.65 -2.74 -16.16
N ASP A 143 -9.55 -3.21 -15.57
CA ASP A 143 -9.54 -4.12 -14.43
C ASP A 143 -9.59 -3.40 -13.07
N LEU A 144 -9.56 -2.05 -13.08
CA LEU A 144 -9.56 -1.20 -11.91
C LEU A 144 -10.80 -0.29 -11.88
N VAL A 145 -11.16 0.17 -10.69
CA VAL A 145 -12.15 1.24 -10.47
C VAL A 145 -11.56 2.32 -9.58
N GLU A 146 -11.87 3.58 -9.91
CA GLU A 146 -11.35 4.73 -9.19
C GLU A 146 -12.16 4.97 -7.90
N VAL A 147 -11.46 5.12 -6.78
CA VAL A 147 -12.07 5.46 -5.49
C VAL A 147 -12.30 6.96 -5.41
N ASP A 148 -13.48 7.37 -4.99
CA ASP A 148 -13.83 8.77 -4.77
C ASP A 148 -13.46 9.24 -3.36
N ASN A 149 -12.17 9.38 -3.13
CA ASN A 149 -11.64 9.84 -1.84
C ASN A 149 -11.98 11.30 -1.52
N LEU A 150 -12.43 12.10 -2.49
CA LEU A 150 -12.67 13.53 -2.35
C LEU A 150 -14.15 13.88 -2.19
N GLU A 151 -15.01 13.40 -3.08
CA GLU A 151 -16.40 13.84 -3.23
C GLU A 151 -17.41 12.76 -2.85
N SER A 152 -16.97 11.58 -2.40
CA SER A 152 -17.85 10.52 -1.91
C SER A 152 -18.86 11.05 -0.90
N LYS A 153 -20.13 10.71 -1.07
CA LYS A 153 -21.21 11.06 -0.12
C LYS A 153 -21.02 10.40 1.24
N ASP A 154 -20.28 9.28 1.27
CA ASP A 154 -19.94 8.51 2.47
C ASP A 154 -18.44 8.59 2.79
N ARG A 155 -17.83 9.75 2.52
CA ARG A 155 -16.40 10.02 2.66
C ARG A 155 -15.85 9.69 4.06
N GLU A 156 -16.60 9.99 5.11
CA GLU A 156 -16.15 9.75 6.48
C GLU A 156 -15.96 8.25 6.77
N ASN A 157 -16.88 7.39 6.32
CA ASN A 157 -16.75 5.95 6.47
C ASN A 157 -15.66 5.37 5.55
N LEU A 158 -15.51 5.90 4.34
CA LEU A 158 -14.42 5.54 3.44
C LEU A 158 -13.04 5.84 4.07
N TRP A 159 -12.85 7.05 4.61
CA TRP A 159 -11.61 7.43 5.28
C TRP A 159 -11.35 6.60 6.53
N LEU A 160 -12.42 6.31 7.30
CA LEU A 160 -12.34 5.42 8.45
C LEU A 160 -11.97 3.99 8.05
N PHE A 161 -12.45 3.50 6.90
CA PHE A 161 -12.07 2.19 6.34
C PHE A 161 -10.56 2.15 6.05
N TRP A 162 -10.02 3.15 5.35
CA TRP A 162 -8.59 3.25 5.08
C TRP A 162 -7.76 3.29 6.37
N TRP A 163 -8.22 4.10 7.32
CA TRP A 163 -7.55 4.15 8.62
C TRP A 163 -7.56 2.79 9.34
N LYS A 164 -8.69 2.11 9.41
CA LYS A 164 -8.79 0.79 10.05
C LYS A 164 -7.88 -0.24 9.40
N MET A 165 -7.80 -0.24 8.08
CA MET A 165 -6.91 -1.12 7.32
C MET A 165 -5.44 -0.81 7.65
N MET A 166 -5.02 0.45 7.62
CA MET A 166 -3.65 0.84 7.99
C MET A 166 -3.33 0.49 9.45
N SER A 167 -4.25 0.78 10.39
CA SER A 167 -4.10 0.45 11.81
C SER A 167 -3.87 -1.05 12.02
N HIS A 168 -4.62 -1.89 11.32
CA HIS A 168 -4.45 -3.34 11.35
C HIS A 168 -3.03 -3.77 10.97
N TYR A 169 -2.46 -3.20 9.92
CA TYR A 169 -1.10 -3.51 9.48
C TYR A 169 -0.04 -2.90 10.39
N ILE A 170 -0.27 -1.72 10.96
CA ILE A 170 0.60 -1.15 12.00
C ILE A 170 0.67 -2.07 13.23
N GLU A 171 -0.45 -2.64 13.65
CA GLU A 171 -0.52 -3.63 14.75
C GLU A 171 0.21 -4.94 14.41
N MET A 172 0.33 -5.27 13.12
CA MET A 172 1.15 -6.40 12.66
C MET A 172 2.64 -6.09 12.67
N GLY A 173 3.04 -4.82 12.81
CA GLY A 173 4.42 -4.38 12.90
C GLY A 173 4.92 -3.55 11.73
N VAL A 174 4.08 -3.22 10.74
CA VAL A 174 4.45 -2.34 9.62
C VAL A 174 5.03 -1.02 10.12
N ASP A 175 6.16 -0.56 9.54
CA ASP A 175 6.88 0.65 9.93
C ASP A 175 6.55 1.84 9.04
N GLY A 176 5.94 1.59 7.89
CA GLY A 176 5.58 2.67 6.97
C GLY A 176 4.87 2.17 5.73
N PHE A 177 4.48 3.13 4.91
CA PHE A 177 3.69 2.92 3.71
C PHE A 177 4.32 3.61 2.50
N ARG A 178 4.44 2.91 1.40
CA ARG A 178 4.65 3.52 0.09
C ARG A 178 3.27 3.78 -0.51
N CYS A 179 2.95 5.04 -0.71
CA CYS A 179 1.64 5.52 -1.13
C CYS A 179 1.55 5.51 -2.66
N ASP A 180 0.82 4.55 -3.20
CA ASP A 180 0.60 4.40 -4.63
C ASP A 180 -0.20 5.59 -5.19
N MET A 181 0.22 6.14 -6.33
CA MET A 181 -0.40 7.30 -6.97
C MET A 181 -0.74 8.44 -5.99
N ALA A 182 0.16 8.74 -5.06
CA ALA A 182 -0.10 9.65 -3.94
C ALA A 182 -0.61 11.03 -4.37
N TYR A 183 -0.20 11.50 -5.53
CA TYR A 183 -0.61 12.79 -6.12
C TYR A 183 -2.08 12.82 -6.58
N GLN A 184 -2.75 11.67 -6.70
CA GLN A 184 -4.17 11.57 -7.06
C GLN A 184 -5.08 11.40 -5.83
N VAL A 185 -4.51 11.21 -4.65
CA VAL A 185 -5.25 11.11 -3.40
C VAL A 185 -5.28 12.48 -2.72
N PRO A 186 -6.44 12.93 -2.16
CA PRO A 186 -6.56 14.23 -1.53
C PRO A 186 -5.56 14.47 -0.40
N GLY A 187 -4.99 15.69 -0.33
CA GLY A 187 -4.01 16.06 0.70
C GLY A 187 -4.55 15.98 2.12
N ASP A 188 -5.81 16.34 2.33
CA ASP A 188 -6.49 16.25 3.63
C ASP A 188 -6.72 14.80 4.09
N LEU A 189 -6.91 13.85 3.15
CA LEU A 189 -6.90 12.43 3.50
C LEU A 189 -5.50 11.98 3.94
N TRP A 190 -4.45 12.41 3.25
CA TRP A 190 -3.08 12.11 3.69
C TRP A 190 -2.79 12.67 5.08
N GLU A 191 -3.17 13.92 5.35
CA GLU A 191 -3.00 14.53 6.66
C GLU A 191 -3.75 13.73 7.75
N TYR A 192 -5.00 13.33 7.48
CA TYR A 192 -5.79 12.50 8.38
C TYR A 192 -5.10 11.16 8.67
N LEU A 193 -4.69 10.41 7.63
CA LEU A 193 -4.09 9.10 7.77
C LEU A 193 -2.72 9.17 8.45
N MET A 194 -1.87 10.13 8.08
CA MET A 194 -0.54 10.32 8.68
C MET A 194 -0.64 10.70 10.16
N THR A 195 -1.57 11.58 10.51
CA THR A 195 -1.82 11.99 11.90
C THR A 195 -2.23 10.79 12.75
N LYS A 196 -3.17 9.98 12.26
CA LYS A 196 -3.63 8.77 12.95
C LYS A 196 -2.50 7.75 13.09
N ALA A 197 -1.78 7.48 12.01
CA ALA A 197 -0.69 6.49 11.99
C ALA A 197 0.44 6.88 12.93
N ARG A 198 0.86 8.16 12.92
CA ARG A 198 1.91 8.67 13.83
C ARG A 198 1.44 8.74 15.29
N GLY A 199 0.15 8.91 15.52
CA GLY A 199 -0.45 8.78 16.86
C GLY A 199 -0.37 7.36 17.42
N GLN A 200 -0.56 6.34 16.56
CA GLN A 200 -0.46 4.92 16.94
C GLN A 200 1.00 4.43 16.97
N LYS A 201 1.80 4.82 15.98
CA LYS A 201 3.22 4.45 15.83
C LYS A 201 4.04 5.70 15.51
N PRO A 202 4.63 6.36 16.53
CA PRO A 202 5.56 7.46 16.30
C PRO A 202 6.70 7.05 15.38
N GLY A 203 6.99 7.87 14.35
CA GLY A 203 7.99 7.55 13.35
C GLY A 203 7.49 6.69 12.18
N CYS A 204 6.17 6.43 12.06
CA CYS A 204 5.60 5.78 10.90
C CYS A 204 5.96 6.55 9.62
N LEU A 205 6.54 5.84 8.65
CA LEU A 205 7.05 6.41 7.40
C LEU A 205 5.96 6.48 6.33
N PHE A 206 6.02 7.53 5.52
CA PHE A 206 5.20 7.66 4.32
C PHE A 206 6.09 8.06 3.13
N LEU A 207 5.99 7.30 2.05
CA LEU A 207 6.76 7.46 0.83
C LEU A 207 5.79 7.66 -0.32
N ALA A 208 5.71 8.86 -0.85
CA ALA A 208 4.80 9.18 -1.94
C ALA A 208 5.35 8.71 -3.29
N GLU A 209 4.57 7.92 -4.02
CA GLU A 209 4.81 7.79 -5.46
C GLU A 209 4.29 9.04 -6.17
N SER A 210 5.17 9.68 -6.92
CA SER A 210 4.85 10.89 -7.69
C SER A 210 5.36 10.80 -9.14
N LEU A 211 5.59 9.58 -9.63
CA LEU A 211 6.07 9.34 -10.97
C LEU A 211 5.05 9.83 -12.01
N GLY A 212 5.51 10.66 -12.93
CA GLY A 212 4.68 11.19 -14.02
C GLY A 212 3.75 12.34 -13.64
N CYS A 213 3.76 12.82 -12.39
CA CYS A 213 3.02 14.01 -12.00
C CYS A 213 3.83 15.30 -12.20
N ASP A 214 3.12 16.42 -12.30
CA ASP A 214 3.73 17.75 -12.34
C ASP A 214 4.46 18.07 -11.03
N PHE A 215 5.42 19.00 -11.10
CA PHE A 215 6.23 19.41 -9.94
C PHE A 215 5.40 20.00 -8.78
N LYS A 216 4.28 20.68 -9.10
CA LYS A 216 3.43 21.32 -8.09
C LYS A 216 2.82 20.33 -7.09
N PRO A 217 2.18 19.20 -7.50
CA PRO A 217 1.75 18.15 -6.60
C PRO A 217 2.88 17.55 -5.77
N VAL A 218 4.04 17.29 -6.37
CA VAL A 218 5.22 16.76 -5.64
C VAL A 218 5.62 17.69 -4.50
N LYS A 219 5.66 19.00 -4.76
CA LYS A 219 5.99 20.00 -3.73
C LYS A 219 5.00 20.03 -2.58
N ILE A 220 3.71 19.84 -2.85
CA ILE A 220 2.66 19.76 -1.82
C ILE A 220 2.82 18.52 -0.96
N LEU A 221 3.14 17.36 -1.57
CA LEU A 221 3.35 16.12 -0.85
C LEU A 221 4.62 16.11 0.00
N ALA A 222 5.62 16.91 -0.35
CA ALA A 222 6.91 16.99 0.34
C ALA A 222 6.93 18.01 1.50
N GLY A 223 5.97 18.93 1.54
CA GLY A 223 5.86 19.99 2.58
C GLY A 223 5.16 19.56 3.80
#